data_2cb39f4d7b14b4bb885dbe6ee09b1b70
#
_entry.id   2cb39f4d7b14b4bb885dbe6ee09b1b70
#
_cell.length_a   1.000
_cell.length_b   1.000
_cell.length_c   1.000
_cell.angle_alpha   90.00
_cell.angle_beta   90.00
_cell.angle_gamma   90.00
#
_symmetry.space_group_name_H-M   'P 1'
#
loop_
_entity.id
_entity.type
_entity.pdbx_description
1 polymer ?
#
loop_
_entity_poly.entity_id
_entity_poly.type
_entity_poly.pdbx_seq_one_letter_code
_entity_poly.pdbx_strand_id
1 'polypeptide(L)'
;MDAEREMMQKLPGKKRDRLIAGIYGLGLSLSWLLGRVLERNGALAKPRFPELVLFVFGWLVASSGAFSLWRWLDRKRGKHRVEDAVSGKREKRPVFLSWVLLMLTDLISLLAVYPGFFVYDASEELAMVQTRCFTTHHPLLHVLLLGGVILAVHKVIGSYNAGIFVYLLLQMAVMNAAFVFLLQDMKRRHAGRGIRIFGLLWYALCPVVTMFVLCSCKDGLFAAALLLMTVFLRRILEESSGCGGDSGKAEHSGRAERTGFVLSAMFMMLLRNNGVYAYAVFLVLLIPAVLFSRFRGRKKQGQSAGDSGRNGELWKRAILFVLPILLYAGGSKGLAGLVHATSEESQEILTVPIMQLARVWNAEPESFSLEEKEAMELLMDSPDAWELYNPVLSDQVKLHFDSAAYRQDRGAFWRLWLSKGLRHPASYLNAWLMTSYGFYAPGAVIDCYRGNTVYTFTYGDSSYFGYETEQPGIRESRLPVLDSWYRFLSLDERAQKSLLPGVLLSPGVMAWLFFLVLFDLWRRKEGKALLSLLPVFLVWLTVLLGPCTLPLYVVYLWIGLPCFLTELVTFESE
;
A
#
# COMPACT_ATOMS: atom_id res chain seq x y z
N MET A 1 16.37 -41.75 0.50
CA MET A 1 16.37 -41.93 -0.96
C MET A 1 14.96 -41.91 -1.53
N ASP A 2 14.00 -42.68 -1.03
CA ASP A 2 12.64 -42.68 -1.58
C ASP A 2 11.87 -41.42 -1.24
N ALA A 3 12.00 -40.84 -0.06
CA ALA A 3 11.45 -39.55 0.34
C ALA A 3 12.02 -38.37 -0.49
N GLU A 4 13.29 -38.41 -0.88
CA GLU A 4 13.89 -37.43 -1.76
C GLU A 4 13.37 -37.55 -3.22
N ARG A 5 13.12 -38.76 -3.69
CA ARG A 5 12.52 -38.98 -5.03
C ARG A 5 11.07 -38.52 -5.09
N GLU A 6 10.28 -38.80 -4.08
CA GLU A 6 8.89 -38.33 -3.99
C GLU A 6 8.79 -36.80 -3.89
N MET A 7 9.71 -36.16 -3.14
CA MET A 7 9.83 -34.70 -3.04
C MET A 7 10.27 -34.06 -4.38
N MET A 8 11.15 -34.74 -5.14
CA MET A 8 11.57 -34.25 -6.49
C MET A 8 10.47 -34.38 -7.55
N GLN A 9 9.51 -35.29 -7.41
CA GLN A 9 8.35 -35.41 -8.29
C GLN A 9 7.30 -34.32 -8.06
N LYS A 10 7.22 -33.72 -6.85
CA LYS A 10 6.30 -32.63 -6.51
C LYS A 10 6.83 -31.24 -6.88
N LEU A 11 8.08 -31.10 -7.34
CA LEU A 11 8.60 -29.80 -7.79
C LEU A 11 7.91 -29.34 -9.08
N PRO A 12 7.54 -28.05 -9.20
CA PRO A 12 6.98 -27.50 -10.42
C PRO A 12 7.86 -27.80 -11.64
N GLY A 13 7.25 -28.17 -12.75
CA GLY A 13 7.99 -28.60 -13.95
C GLY A 13 8.89 -27.48 -14.48
N LYS A 14 10.16 -27.77 -14.79
CA LYS A 14 11.17 -26.79 -15.23
C LYS A 14 10.67 -25.88 -16.39
N LYS A 15 9.85 -26.40 -17.30
CA LYS A 15 9.28 -25.61 -18.41
C LYS A 15 8.29 -24.55 -17.92
N ARG A 16 7.40 -24.89 -16.97
CA ARG A 16 6.44 -23.96 -16.37
C ARG A 16 7.15 -22.87 -15.58
N ASP A 17 8.17 -23.22 -14.78
CA ASP A 17 8.94 -22.26 -14.01
C ASP A 17 9.64 -21.24 -14.91
N ARG A 18 10.22 -21.67 -16.04
CA ARG A 18 10.84 -20.79 -17.03
C ARG A 18 9.82 -19.86 -17.68
N LEU A 19 8.62 -20.37 -18.02
CA LEU A 19 7.56 -19.55 -18.60
C LEU A 19 7.13 -18.45 -17.63
N ILE A 20 6.85 -18.80 -16.36
CA ILE A 20 6.43 -17.84 -15.34
C ILE A 20 7.54 -16.81 -15.06
N ALA A 21 8.81 -17.24 -14.99
CA ALA A 21 9.93 -16.32 -14.85
C ALA A 21 10.07 -15.40 -16.09
N GLY A 22 9.81 -15.93 -17.28
CA GLY A 22 9.76 -15.14 -18.51
C GLY A 22 8.69 -14.06 -18.50
N ILE A 23 7.49 -14.38 -18.03
CA ILE A 23 6.38 -13.42 -17.88
C ILE A 23 6.73 -12.34 -16.83
N TYR A 24 7.28 -12.75 -15.68
CA TYR A 24 7.74 -11.81 -14.64
C TYR A 24 8.80 -10.84 -15.19
N GLY A 25 9.84 -11.37 -15.83
CA GLY A 25 10.94 -10.56 -16.39
C GLY A 25 10.46 -9.65 -17.52
N LEU A 26 9.52 -10.12 -18.37
CA LEU A 26 8.90 -9.30 -19.42
C LEU A 26 8.15 -8.12 -18.82
N GLY A 27 7.30 -8.37 -17.82
CA GLY A 27 6.54 -7.33 -17.13
C GLY A 27 7.44 -6.29 -16.47
N LEU A 28 8.47 -6.72 -15.73
CA LEU A 28 9.46 -5.84 -15.09
C LEU A 28 10.17 -4.95 -16.12
N SER A 29 10.68 -5.54 -17.19
CA SER A 29 11.43 -4.80 -18.21
C SER A 29 10.54 -3.89 -19.05
N LEU A 30 9.29 -4.31 -19.32
CA LEU A 30 8.30 -3.47 -20.01
C LEU A 30 7.92 -2.27 -19.14
N SER A 31 7.72 -2.46 -17.84
CA SER A 31 7.45 -1.35 -16.90
C SER A 31 8.60 -0.36 -16.84
N TRP A 32 9.84 -0.85 -16.82
CA TRP A 32 11.02 0.01 -16.89
C TRP A 32 11.08 0.79 -18.22
N LEU A 33 10.88 0.12 -19.37
CA LEU A 33 10.88 0.77 -20.67
C LEU A 33 9.79 1.83 -20.78
N LEU A 34 8.58 1.50 -20.33
CA LEU A 34 7.44 2.43 -20.32
C LEU A 34 7.75 3.66 -19.46
N GLY A 35 8.30 3.46 -18.26
CA GLY A 35 8.70 4.56 -17.38
C GLY A 35 9.73 5.47 -18.04
N ARG A 36 10.77 4.91 -18.67
CA ARG A 36 11.80 5.70 -19.38
C ARG A 36 11.23 6.51 -20.55
N VAL A 37 10.29 5.93 -21.30
CA VAL A 37 9.64 6.63 -22.42
C VAL A 37 8.77 7.78 -21.92
N LEU A 38 7.97 7.54 -20.87
CA LEU A 38 7.09 8.55 -20.27
C LEU A 38 7.89 9.67 -19.61
N GLU A 39 8.92 9.35 -18.83
CA GLU A 39 9.81 10.31 -18.17
C GLU A 39 10.48 11.26 -19.19
N ARG A 40 10.90 10.72 -20.33
CA ARG A 40 11.57 11.50 -21.37
C ARG A 40 10.63 12.38 -22.19
N ASN A 41 9.41 11.90 -22.50
CA ASN A 41 8.56 12.54 -23.50
C ASN A 41 7.28 13.15 -22.89
N GLY A 42 6.95 12.89 -21.64
CA GLY A 42 5.66 13.23 -21.04
C GLY A 42 4.46 12.53 -21.70
N ALA A 43 4.71 11.52 -22.52
CA ALA A 43 3.72 10.76 -23.27
C ALA A 43 4.31 9.44 -23.80
N LEU A 44 3.43 8.54 -24.22
CA LEU A 44 3.83 7.37 -25.02
C LEU A 44 4.45 7.81 -26.34
N ALA A 45 5.64 7.33 -26.62
CA ALA A 45 6.38 7.59 -27.83
C ALA A 45 7.17 6.35 -28.26
N LYS A 46 7.75 6.39 -29.45
CA LYS A 46 8.63 5.31 -29.93
C LYS A 46 9.87 5.22 -29.02
N PRO A 47 10.19 4.02 -28.49
CA PRO A 47 11.43 3.80 -27.75
C PRO A 47 12.66 4.05 -28.66
N ARG A 48 13.74 4.53 -28.07
CA ARG A 48 15.04 4.63 -28.76
C ARG A 48 15.67 3.25 -28.87
N PHE A 49 16.52 3.04 -29.90
CA PHE A 49 17.20 1.76 -30.08
C PHE A 49 17.98 1.26 -28.84
N PRO A 50 18.75 2.09 -28.12
CA PRO A 50 19.40 1.66 -26.89
C PRO A 50 18.41 1.21 -25.78
N GLU A 51 17.24 1.84 -25.69
CA GLU A 51 16.19 1.46 -24.72
C GLU A 51 15.61 0.08 -25.05
N LEU A 52 15.45 -0.25 -26.33
CA LEU A 52 15.02 -1.58 -26.77
C LEU A 52 16.06 -2.65 -26.46
N VAL A 53 17.35 -2.33 -26.67
CA VAL A 53 18.45 -3.24 -26.31
C VAL A 53 18.46 -3.52 -24.81
N LEU A 54 18.36 -2.47 -23.99
CA LEU A 54 18.30 -2.59 -22.52
C LEU A 54 17.04 -3.31 -22.05
N PHE A 55 15.90 -3.11 -22.72
CA PHE A 55 14.66 -3.84 -22.44
C PHE A 55 14.85 -5.35 -22.65
N VAL A 56 15.39 -5.77 -23.80
CA VAL A 56 15.62 -7.20 -24.09
C VAL A 56 16.63 -7.79 -23.11
N PHE A 57 17.74 -7.09 -22.88
CA PHE A 57 18.75 -7.51 -21.91
C PHE A 57 18.17 -7.63 -20.49
N GLY A 58 17.43 -6.61 -20.03
CA GLY A 58 16.75 -6.60 -18.75
C GLY A 58 15.75 -7.75 -18.61
N TRP A 59 14.97 -8.02 -19.66
CA TRP A 59 14.07 -9.16 -19.70
C TRP A 59 14.78 -10.49 -19.49
N LEU A 60 15.88 -10.72 -20.22
CA LEU A 60 16.67 -11.96 -20.10
C LEU A 60 17.30 -12.08 -18.69
N VAL A 61 17.86 -11.00 -18.17
CA VAL A 61 18.50 -10.97 -16.84
C VAL A 61 17.46 -11.19 -15.74
N ALA A 62 16.34 -10.47 -15.77
CA ALA A 62 15.29 -10.60 -14.77
C ALA A 62 14.62 -11.99 -14.79
N SER A 63 14.36 -12.53 -15.99
CA SER A 63 13.81 -13.88 -16.15
C SER A 63 14.75 -14.95 -15.60
N SER A 64 16.05 -14.86 -15.95
CA SER A 64 17.07 -15.80 -15.49
C SER A 64 17.32 -15.68 -14.00
N GLY A 65 17.33 -14.44 -13.47
CA GLY A 65 17.47 -14.14 -12.05
C GLY A 65 16.32 -14.70 -11.22
N ALA A 66 15.07 -14.43 -11.62
CA ALA A 66 13.87 -14.95 -10.95
C ALA A 66 13.84 -16.49 -10.96
N PHE A 67 14.10 -17.11 -12.15
CA PHE A 67 14.18 -18.57 -12.26
C PHE A 67 15.24 -19.16 -11.34
N SER A 68 16.44 -18.59 -11.32
CA SER A 68 17.57 -19.06 -10.51
C SER A 68 17.29 -18.90 -9.02
N LEU A 69 16.72 -17.75 -8.62
CA LEU A 69 16.32 -17.47 -7.24
C LEU A 69 15.27 -18.47 -6.77
N TRP A 70 14.20 -18.69 -7.53
CA TRP A 70 13.14 -19.62 -7.14
C TRP A 70 13.68 -21.06 -7.02
N ARG A 71 14.55 -21.50 -7.92
CA ARG A 71 15.18 -22.82 -7.83
C ARG A 71 16.13 -22.96 -6.63
N TRP A 72 16.84 -21.89 -6.29
CA TRP A 72 17.67 -21.86 -5.09
C TRP A 72 16.81 -21.90 -3.81
N LEU A 73 15.72 -21.13 -3.78
CA LEU A 73 14.76 -21.16 -2.68
C LEU A 73 14.13 -22.55 -2.51
N ASP A 74 13.72 -23.22 -3.60
CA ASP A 74 13.15 -24.55 -3.54
C ASP A 74 14.13 -25.57 -2.88
N ARG A 75 15.42 -25.47 -3.23
CA ARG A 75 16.46 -26.32 -2.62
C ARG A 75 16.65 -26.02 -1.11
N LYS A 76 16.61 -24.75 -0.74
CA LYS A 76 16.73 -24.35 0.69
C LYS A 76 15.51 -24.76 1.50
N ARG A 77 14.32 -24.58 0.99
CA ARG A 77 13.08 -24.99 1.64
C ARG A 77 13.08 -26.51 1.95
N GLY A 78 13.57 -27.32 1.00
CA GLY A 78 13.70 -28.76 1.20
C GLY A 78 14.64 -29.16 2.34
N LYS A 79 15.75 -28.43 2.54
CA LYS A 79 16.71 -28.69 3.62
C LYS A 79 16.16 -28.30 5.01
N HIS A 80 15.52 -27.15 5.14
CA HIS A 80 14.96 -26.70 6.42
C HIS A 80 13.85 -27.61 6.95
N ARG A 81 13.05 -28.22 6.08
CA ARG A 81 12.02 -29.21 6.50
C ARG A 81 12.62 -30.41 7.22
N VAL A 82 13.85 -30.78 6.90
CA VAL A 82 14.56 -31.90 7.54
C VAL A 82 15.19 -31.48 8.87
N GLU A 83 15.74 -30.26 8.96
CA GLU A 83 16.44 -29.77 10.15
C GLU A 83 15.47 -29.39 11.28
N ASP A 84 14.32 -28.77 10.96
CA ASP A 84 13.31 -28.34 11.95
C ASP A 84 12.59 -29.54 12.58
N ALA A 85 12.45 -30.68 11.88
CA ALA A 85 11.92 -31.92 12.42
C ALA A 85 12.82 -32.50 13.53
N VAL A 86 14.11 -32.13 13.56
CA VAL A 86 15.12 -32.66 14.48
C VAL A 86 15.41 -31.68 15.64
N SER A 87 15.19 -30.38 15.49
CA SER A 87 15.63 -29.35 16.43
C SER A 87 14.48 -28.73 17.24
N GLY A 88 14.01 -29.44 18.27
CA GLY A 88 12.98 -28.96 19.20
C GLY A 88 13.36 -27.81 20.14
N LYS A 89 14.42 -27.03 19.89
CA LYS A 89 14.85 -25.94 20.77
C LYS A 89 13.99 -24.68 20.58
N ARG A 90 13.09 -24.47 21.51
CA ARG A 90 12.26 -23.23 21.63
C ARG A 90 13.12 -22.05 22.09
N GLU A 91 13.52 -21.20 21.18
CA GLU A 91 14.23 -19.95 21.48
C GLU A 91 13.29 -18.95 22.18
N LYS A 92 13.51 -18.73 23.48
CA LYS A 92 12.73 -17.77 24.28
C LYS A 92 13.35 -16.37 24.22
N ARG A 93 13.23 -15.63 23.11
CA ARG A 93 13.48 -14.20 23.18
C ARG A 93 12.20 -13.48 23.57
N PRO A 94 12.24 -12.59 24.57
CA PRO A 94 11.04 -11.87 24.99
C PRO A 94 10.59 -10.93 23.87
N VAL A 95 9.35 -11.03 23.49
CA VAL A 95 8.62 -10.19 22.53
C VAL A 95 8.80 -8.72 22.84
N PHE A 96 8.71 -8.39 24.12
CA PHE A 96 8.88 -7.04 24.64
C PHE A 96 10.25 -6.41 24.30
N LEU A 97 11.33 -7.19 24.29
CA LEU A 97 12.66 -6.68 23.96
C LEU A 97 12.75 -6.18 22.50
N SER A 98 12.12 -6.89 21.55
CA SER A 98 12.08 -6.44 20.15
C SER A 98 11.28 -5.14 20.01
N TRP A 99 10.17 -5.01 20.73
CA TRP A 99 9.38 -3.78 20.75
C TRP A 99 10.16 -2.60 21.34
N VAL A 100 10.82 -2.81 22.48
CA VAL A 100 11.67 -1.77 23.11
C VAL A 100 12.81 -1.34 22.17
N LEU A 101 13.45 -2.29 21.49
CA LEU A 101 14.52 -1.98 20.53
C LEU A 101 14.02 -1.10 19.39
N LEU A 102 12.87 -1.44 18.78
CA LEU A 102 12.28 -0.63 17.70
C LEU A 102 11.87 0.75 18.22
N MET A 103 11.26 0.83 19.39
CA MET A 103 10.92 2.12 20.03
C MET A 103 12.16 2.99 20.27
N LEU A 104 13.27 2.41 20.69
CA LEU A 104 14.52 3.17 20.92
C LEU A 104 15.14 3.66 19.61
N THR A 105 15.17 2.84 18.56
CA THR A 105 15.69 3.27 17.25
C THR A 105 14.86 4.40 16.65
N ASP A 106 13.54 4.29 16.72
CA ASP A 106 12.63 5.33 16.25
C ASP A 106 12.69 6.60 17.11
N LEU A 107 12.88 6.47 18.42
CA LEU A 107 13.05 7.62 19.31
C LEU A 107 14.33 8.42 18.97
N ILE A 108 15.44 7.74 18.68
CA ILE A 108 16.68 8.41 18.22
C ILE A 108 16.39 9.18 16.93
N SER A 109 15.68 8.58 15.99
CA SER A 109 15.29 9.23 14.74
C SER A 109 14.31 10.38 14.99
N LEU A 110 13.35 10.23 15.90
CA LEU A 110 12.43 11.30 16.29
C LEU A 110 13.14 12.50 16.90
N LEU A 111 14.21 12.29 17.70
CA LEU A 111 15.03 13.38 18.22
C LEU A 111 15.81 14.11 17.11
N ALA A 112 16.19 13.41 16.05
CA ALA A 112 16.82 14.05 14.89
C ALA A 112 15.85 14.97 14.13
N VAL A 113 14.59 14.59 14.05
CA VAL A 113 13.56 15.32 13.29
C VAL A 113 12.48 15.95 14.21
N TYR A 114 12.80 16.24 15.47
CA TYR A 114 11.83 16.75 16.45
C TYR A 114 11.08 17.99 15.92
N PRO A 115 9.75 18.07 16.11
CA PRO A 115 8.85 17.17 16.84
C PRO A 115 8.39 15.96 16.02
N GLY A 116 8.86 15.76 14.81
CA GLY A 116 8.53 14.75 13.85
C GLY A 116 8.20 15.35 12.48
N PHE A 117 7.78 14.51 11.54
CA PHE A 117 7.31 14.95 10.23
C PHE A 117 5.81 15.29 10.30
N PHE A 118 5.52 16.52 10.70
CA PHE A 118 4.16 17.06 10.69
C PHE A 118 3.91 17.72 9.34
N VAL A 119 3.53 16.92 8.36
CA VAL A 119 3.47 17.27 6.92
C VAL A 119 2.28 16.59 6.25
N TYR A 120 2.07 16.84 4.98
CA TYR A 120 0.93 16.40 4.17
C TYR A 120 -0.39 16.99 4.70
N ASP A 121 -1.33 16.13 5.05
CA ASP A 121 -2.67 16.54 5.48
C ASP A 121 -2.74 16.91 6.98
N ALA A 122 -1.62 16.80 7.72
CA ALA A 122 -1.64 16.88 9.19
C ALA A 122 -2.03 18.26 9.73
N SER A 123 -1.63 19.34 9.06
CA SER A 123 -2.01 20.71 9.42
C SER A 123 -3.51 20.97 9.19
N GLU A 124 -4.05 20.49 8.08
CA GLU A 124 -5.48 20.59 7.75
C GLU A 124 -6.34 19.77 8.73
N GLU A 125 -5.92 18.52 9.00
CA GLU A 125 -6.61 17.66 9.97
C GLU A 125 -6.63 18.30 11.38
N LEU A 126 -5.54 18.95 11.78
CA LEU A 126 -5.49 19.69 13.05
C LEU A 126 -6.43 20.91 13.01
N ALA A 127 -6.44 21.67 11.91
CA ALA A 127 -7.30 22.82 11.72
C ALA A 127 -8.79 22.44 11.78
N MET A 128 -9.17 21.29 11.20
CA MET A 128 -10.55 20.77 11.31
C MET A 128 -11.00 20.58 12.78
N VAL A 129 -10.10 20.09 13.64
CA VAL A 129 -10.43 19.90 15.08
C VAL A 129 -10.43 21.23 15.82
N GLN A 130 -9.52 22.16 15.48
CA GLN A 130 -9.46 23.49 16.09
C GLN A 130 -10.70 24.34 15.79
N THR A 131 -11.11 24.34 14.53
CA THR A 131 -12.27 25.14 14.05
C THR A 131 -13.60 24.43 14.25
N ARG A 132 -13.57 23.13 14.52
CA ARG A 132 -14.74 22.23 14.54
C ARG A 132 -15.50 22.19 13.18
N CYS A 133 -14.84 22.50 12.09
CA CYS A 133 -15.35 22.41 10.73
C CYS A 133 -14.87 21.07 10.13
N PHE A 134 -15.68 20.04 10.25
CA PHE A 134 -15.32 18.70 9.80
C PHE A 134 -15.87 18.41 8.40
N THR A 135 -15.03 17.82 7.56
CA THR A 135 -15.41 17.25 6.28
C THR A 135 -15.06 15.75 6.22
N THR A 136 -15.64 15.01 5.28
CA THR A 136 -15.28 13.61 5.05
C THR A 136 -14.11 13.44 4.07
N HIS A 137 -13.44 14.54 3.69
CA HIS A 137 -12.24 14.52 2.85
C HIS A 137 -11.14 13.68 3.48
N HIS A 138 -10.77 14.01 4.72
CA HIS A 138 -9.86 13.21 5.52
C HIS A 138 -10.61 12.18 6.38
N PRO A 139 -10.04 10.99 6.62
CA PRO A 139 -10.61 9.98 7.49
C PRO A 139 -10.81 10.49 8.92
N LEU A 140 -12.06 10.69 9.32
CA LEU A 140 -12.42 11.33 10.60
C LEU A 140 -11.81 10.64 11.83
N LEU A 141 -11.57 9.33 11.77
CA LEU A 141 -10.88 8.62 12.85
C LEU A 141 -9.48 9.18 13.08
N HIS A 142 -8.72 9.41 11.99
CA HIS A 142 -7.36 9.94 12.08
C HIS A 142 -7.38 11.42 12.47
N VAL A 143 -8.26 12.22 11.89
CA VAL A 143 -8.48 13.64 12.25
C VAL A 143 -8.68 13.81 13.75
N LEU A 144 -9.62 13.04 14.32
CA LEU A 144 -9.93 13.13 15.76
C LEU A 144 -8.80 12.62 16.65
N LEU A 145 -8.10 11.56 16.22
CA LEU A 145 -6.95 11.02 16.95
C LEU A 145 -5.78 12.01 16.95
N LEU A 146 -5.36 12.48 15.79
CA LEU A 146 -4.25 13.43 15.63
C LEU A 146 -4.56 14.76 16.34
N GLY A 147 -5.60 15.44 15.91
CA GLY A 147 -5.96 16.75 16.45
C GLY A 147 -6.35 16.70 17.92
N GLY A 148 -7.08 15.64 18.34
CA GLY A 148 -7.47 15.45 19.74
C GLY A 148 -6.27 15.31 20.67
N VAL A 149 -5.28 14.49 20.31
CA VAL A 149 -4.06 14.31 21.12
C VAL A 149 -3.24 15.61 21.15
N ILE A 150 -3.00 16.22 19.97
CA ILE A 150 -2.20 17.45 19.87
C ILE A 150 -2.82 18.57 20.72
N LEU A 151 -4.10 18.80 20.59
CA LEU A 151 -4.79 19.87 21.34
C LEU A 151 -4.90 19.58 22.84
N ALA A 152 -5.11 18.32 23.23
CA ALA A 152 -5.13 17.96 24.64
C ALA A 152 -3.78 18.22 25.31
N VAL A 153 -2.68 17.84 24.66
CA VAL A 153 -1.32 18.11 25.17
C VAL A 153 -1.01 19.61 25.13
N HIS A 154 -1.36 20.30 24.05
CA HIS A 154 -1.18 21.76 23.93
C HIS A 154 -1.90 22.50 25.06
N LYS A 155 -3.12 22.11 25.39
CA LYS A 155 -3.89 22.72 26.50
C LYS A 155 -3.18 22.58 27.85
N VAL A 156 -2.43 21.50 28.07
CA VAL A 156 -1.76 21.24 29.36
C VAL A 156 -0.35 21.86 29.40
N ILE A 157 0.42 21.73 28.28
CA ILE A 157 1.83 22.09 28.23
C ILE A 157 2.08 23.45 27.53
N GLY A 158 1.12 23.95 26.75
CA GLY A 158 1.24 25.20 25.98
C GLY A 158 2.11 25.08 24.72
N SER A 159 2.43 23.85 24.24
CA SER A 159 3.33 23.62 23.11
C SER A 159 2.71 22.67 22.08
N TYR A 160 2.61 23.11 20.83
CA TYR A 160 2.22 22.26 19.71
C TYR A 160 3.27 21.19 19.40
N ASN A 161 4.57 21.54 19.49
CA ASN A 161 5.64 20.56 19.33
C ASN A 161 5.52 19.40 20.32
N ALA A 162 5.18 19.68 21.59
CA ALA A 162 4.94 18.63 22.55
C ALA A 162 3.71 17.77 22.19
N GLY A 163 2.66 18.38 21.64
CA GLY A 163 1.48 17.66 21.15
C GLY A 163 1.80 16.71 19.99
N ILE A 164 2.51 17.20 18.99
CA ILE A 164 2.96 16.41 17.84
C ILE A 164 3.86 15.26 18.30
N PHE A 165 4.82 15.54 19.17
CA PHE A 165 5.72 14.54 19.73
C PHE A 165 4.98 13.42 20.46
N VAL A 166 4.01 13.76 21.32
CA VAL A 166 3.21 12.76 22.07
C VAL A 166 2.35 11.94 21.10
N TYR A 167 1.72 12.58 20.09
CA TYR A 167 0.98 11.86 19.07
C TYR A 167 1.86 10.83 18.36
N LEU A 168 3.07 11.23 17.94
CA LEU A 168 4.00 10.33 17.28
C LEU A 168 4.52 9.21 18.18
N LEU A 169 4.72 9.45 19.48
CA LEU A 169 5.03 8.37 20.42
C LEU A 169 3.92 7.30 20.46
N LEU A 170 2.66 7.70 20.43
CA LEU A 170 1.53 6.77 20.36
C LEU A 170 1.50 6.01 19.03
N GLN A 171 1.68 6.71 17.92
CA GLN A 171 1.76 6.10 16.59
C GLN A 171 2.90 5.08 16.50
N MET A 172 4.11 5.46 16.95
CA MET A 172 5.29 4.57 17.05
C MET A 172 4.97 3.31 17.85
N ALA A 173 4.32 3.46 19.02
CA ALA A 173 3.99 2.33 19.89
C ALA A 173 3.06 1.33 19.17
N VAL A 174 2.03 1.83 18.47
CA VAL A 174 1.05 1.01 17.73
C VAL A 174 1.71 0.33 16.52
N MET A 175 2.48 1.07 15.72
CA MET A 175 3.12 0.52 14.53
C MET A 175 4.18 -0.53 14.90
N ASN A 176 5.02 -0.26 15.91
CA ASN A 176 6.02 -1.20 16.38
C ASN A 176 5.39 -2.46 17.01
N ALA A 177 4.21 -2.35 17.63
CA ALA A 177 3.46 -3.52 18.08
C ALA A 177 3.03 -4.40 16.90
N ALA A 178 2.56 -3.81 15.81
CA ALA A 178 2.22 -4.54 14.58
C ALA A 178 3.46 -5.21 13.95
N PHE A 179 4.61 -4.53 13.92
CA PHE A 179 5.87 -5.10 13.40
C PHE A 179 6.33 -6.30 14.23
N VAL A 180 6.30 -6.17 15.56
CA VAL A 180 6.66 -7.27 16.47
C VAL A 180 5.67 -8.43 16.34
N PHE A 181 4.39 -8.16 16.14
CA PHE A 181 3.40 -9.20 15.87
C PHE A 181 3.75 -10.02 14.61
N LEU A 182 4.17 -9.36 13.51
CA LEU A 182 4.67 -10.05 12.33
C LEU A 182 5.93 -10.87 12.65
N LEU A 183 6.92 -10.30 13.37
CA LEU A 183 8.14 -11.04 13.74
C LEU A 183 7.84 -12.30 14.55
N GLN A 184 6.78 -12.28 15.37
CA GLN A 184 6.29 -13.47 16.07
C GLN A 184 5.62 -14.45 15.10
N ASP A 185 4.84 -13.96 14.15
CA ASP A 185 4.23 -14.81 13.13
C ASP A 185 5.28 -15.50 12.26
N MET A 186 6.33 -14.78 11.85
CA MET A 186 7.48 -15.37 11.18
C MET A 186 8.11 -16.51 11.98
N LYS A 187 8.20 -16.36 13.31
CA LYS A 187 8.69 -17.41 14.21
C LYS A 187 7.70 -18.56 14.31
N ARG A 188 6.40 -18.29 14.43
CA ARG A 188 5.32 -19.31 14.44
C ARG A 188 5.36 -20.17 13.18
N ARG A 189 5.62 -19.55 12.04
CA ARG A 189 5.72 -20.20 10.72
C ARG A 189 7.10 -20.81 10.45
N HIS A 190 7.95 -20.93 11.46
CA HIS A 190 9.31 -21.49 11.36
C HIS A 190 10.19 -20.82 10.31
N ALA A 191 9.97 -19.51 10.05
CA ALA A 191 10.86 -18.76 9.18
C ALA A 191 12.28 -18.75 9.72
N GLY A 192 13.27 -19.02 8.87
CA GLY A 192 14.67 -19.14 9.25
C GLY A 192 15.19 -17.91 10.00
N ARG A 193 16.20 -18.09 10.86
CA ARG A 193 16.77 -17.00 11.69
C ARG A 193 17.19 -15.78 10.87
N GLY A 194 17.76 -15.99 9.67
CA GLY A 194 18.23 -14.91 8.81
C GLY A 194 17.12 -13.96 8.38
N ILE A 195 15.96 -14.49 7.94
CA ILE A 195 14.84 -13.63 7.51
C ILE A 195 14.18 -12.91 8.69
N ARG A 196 14.17 -13.52 9.89
CA ARG A 196 13.67 -12.86 11.11
C ARG A 196 14.58 -11.72 11.56
N ILE A 197 15.91 -11.90 11.48
CA ILE A 197 16.88 -10.82 11.74
C ILE A 197 16.74 -9.73 10.69
N PHE A 198 16.62 -10.09 9.40
CA PHE A 198 16.34 -9.14 8.34
C PHE A 198 15.10 -8.32 8.64
N GLY A 199 13.97 -8.95 9.02
CA GLY A 199 12.74 -8.23 9.36
C GLY A 199 12.91 -7.24 10.51
N LEU A 200 13.63 -7.63 11.57
CA LEU A 200 13.93 -6.73 12.69
C LEU A 200 14.80 -5.54 12.26
N LEU A 201 15.88 -5.82 11.51
CA LEU A 201 16.78 -4.76 11.01
C LEU A 201 16.08 -3.87 9.98
N TRP A 202 15.20 -4.42 9.17
CA TRP A 202 14.40 -3.68 8.22
C TRP A 202 13.52 -2.63 8.91
N TYR A 203 12.78 -3.05 9.95
CA TYR A 203 11.96 -2.11 10.72
C TYR A 203 12.77 -1.10 11.53
N ALA A 204 13.95 -1.47 12.00
CA ALA A 204 14.82 -0.59 12.78
C ALA A 204 15.61 0.42 11.93
N LEU A 205 15.97 0.08 10.68
CA LEU A 205 16.98 0.82 9.91
C LEU A 205 16.53 1.26 8.52
N CYS A 206 15.41 0.76 7.99
CA CYS A 206 14.92 1.20 6.69
C CYS A 206 14.41 2.64 6.78
N PRO A 207 15.06 3.61 6.11
CA PRO A 207 14.71 5.02 6.28
C PRO A 207 13.27 5.33 5.90
N VAL A 208 12.73 4.70 4.85
CA VAL A 208 11.32 4.90 4.45
C VAL A 208 10.38 4.44 5.55
N VAL A 209 10.62 3.27 6.15
CA VAL A 209 9.79 2.77 7.26
C VAL A 209 9.87 3.73 8.46
N THR A 210 11.09 4.10 8.88
CA THR A 210 11.28 5.01 10.01
C THR A 210 10.63 6.38 9.76
N MET A 211 10.81 6.95 8.58
CA MET A 211 10.20 8.24 8.24
C MET A 211 8.68 8.20 8.32
N PHE A 212 8.04 7.13 7.85
CA PHE A 212 6.57 7.00 7.93
C PHE A 212 6.06 6.57 9.30
N VAL A 213 6.88 5.94 10.14
CA VAL A 213 6.58 5.76 11.57
C VAL A 213 6.56 7.13 12.29
N LEU A 214 7.40 8.07 11.87
CA LEU A 214 7.55 9.41 12.44
C LEU A 214 6.76 10.50 11.68
N CYS A 215 5.96 10.13 10.70
CA CYS A 215 5.12 11.05 9.95
C CYS A 215 3.71 11.08 10.49
N SER A 216 3.19 12.28 10.76
CA SER A 216 1.84 12.50 11.28
C SER A 216 0.73 12.25 10.25
N CYS A 217 1.00 11.45 9.20
CA CYS A 217 0.00 11.08 8.22
C CYS A 217 -0.66 9.73 8.57
N LYS A 218 -1.86 9.55 8.09
CA LYS A 218 -2.68 8.32 8.26
C LYS A 218 -2.07 7.06 7.64
N ASP A 219 -1.13 7.23 6.70
CA ASP A 219 -0.64 6.17 5.82
C ASP A 219 0.20 5.11 6.55
N GLY A 220 0.98 5.52 7.55
CA GLY A 220 1.74 4.60 8.40
C GLY A 220 0.81 3.65 9.18
N LEU A 221 -0.21 4.20 9.84
CA LEU A 221 -1.21 3.43 10.59
C LEU A 221 -2.05 2.55 9.66
N PHE A 222 -2.44 3.05 8.48
CA PHE A 222 -3.11 2.27 7.45
C PHE A 222 -2.28 1.06 7.03
N ALA A 223 -0.99 1.26 6.76
CA ALA A 223 -0.08 0.19 6.36
C ALA A 223 0.10 -0.86 7.47
N ALA A 224 0.18 -0.44 8.74
CA ALA A 224 0.22 -1.35 9.89
C ALA A 224 -1.07 -2.16 10.03
N ALA A 225 -2.24 -1.54 9.84
CA ALA A 225 -3.53 -2.23 9.86
C ALA A 225 -3.66 -3.24 8.72
N LEU A 226 -3.23 -2.88 7.49
CA LEU A 226 -3.20 -3.77 6.34
C LEU A 226 -2.25 -4.96 6.56
N LEU A 227 -1.07 -4.72 7.17
CA LEU A 227 -0.13 -5.77 7.56
C LEU A 227 -0.79 -6.75 8.53
N LEU A 228 -1.41 -6.26 9.61
CA LEU A 228 -2.09 -7.10 10.60
C LEU A 228 -3.23 -7.89 9.96
N MET A 229 -4.05 -7.25 9.13
CA MET A 229 -5.14 -7.90 8.39
C MET A 229 -4.60 -9.04 7.53
N THR A 230 -3.49 -8.83 6.81
CA THR A 230 -2.85 -9.85 5.98
C THR A 230 -2.37 -11.04 6.81
N VAL A 231 -1.72 -10.78 7.96
CA VAL A 231 -1.23 -11.85 8.86
C VAL A 231 -2.39 -12.63 9.46
N PHE A 232 -3.44 -11.97 9.96
CA PHE A 232 -4.61 -12.64 10.52
C PHE A 232 -5.37 -13.43 9.45
N LEU A 233 -5.54 -12.87 8.24
CA LEU A 233 -6.16 -13.57 7.12
C LEU A 233 -5.39 -14.86 6.79
N ARG A 234 -4.06 -14.78 6.72
CA ARG A 234 -3.20 -15.95 6.49
C ARG A 234 -3.40 -17.03 7.55
N ARG A 235 -3.43 -16.64 8.83
CA ARG A 235 -3.68 -17.57 9.95
C ARG A 235 -5.04 -18.25 9.86
N ILE A 236 -6.11 -17.51 9.57
CA ILE A 236 -7.47 -18.04 9.39
C ILE A 236 -7.51 -19.04 8.23
N LEU A 237 -6.81 -18.77 7.13
CA LEU A 237 -6.75 -19.67 5.99
C LEU A 237 -5.93 -20.94 6.28
N GLU A 238 -4.93 -20.89 7.15
CA GLU A 238 -4.17 -22.05 7.63
C GLU A 238 -5.00 -22.93 8.55
N GLU A 239 -5.72 -22.36 9.54
CA GLU A 239 -6.59 -23.11 10.46
C GLU A 239 -7.67 -23.92 9.75
N SER A 240 -8.19 -23.43 8.64
CA SER A 240 -9.27 -24.11 7.88
C SER A 240 -8.84 -25.42 7.24
N SER A 241 -7.58 -25.84 7.37
CA SER A 241 -7.02 -27.07 6.77
C SER A 241 -6.86 -28.25 7.72
N GLY A 242 -7.29 -28.11 8.98
CA GLY A 242 -7.54 -29.26 9.86
C GLY A 242 -6.29 -30.01 10.35
N CYS A 243 -5.29 -29.34 10.91
CA CYS A 243 -4.33 -29.98 11.83
C CYS A 243 -4.74 -29.64 13.26
N GLY A 244 -5.72 -30.39 13.78
CA GLY A 244 -6.24 -30.26 15.12
C GLY A 244 -5.29 -30.83 16.16
N GLY A 245 -4.66 -29.96 16.94
CA GLY A 245 -4.16 -30.29 18.28
C GLY A 245 -5.10 -29.66 19.30
N ASP A 246 -5.32 -30.38 20.40
CA ASP A 246 -5.99 -29.99 21.64
C ASP A 246 -7.17 -29.00 21.53
N SER A 247 -8.41 -29.49 21.45
CA SER A 247 -9.62 -28.77 21.03
C SER A 247 -9.93 -27.47 21.79
N GLY A 248 -9.58 -27.35 23.05
CA GLY A 248 -9.88 -26.16 23.86
C GLY A 248 -8.94 -24.97 23.60
N LYS A 249 -7.65 -25.21 23.36
CA LYS A 249 -6.68 -24.15 23.04
C LYS A 249 -6.79 -23.69 21.60
N ALA A 250 -7.18 -24.59 20.69
CA ALA A 250 -7.42 -24.27 19.28
C ALA A 250 -8.62 -23.34 19.10
N GLU A 251 -9.71 -23.53 19.87
CA GLU A 251 -10.91 -22.69 19.78
C GLU A 251 -10.65 -21.25 20.28
N HIS A 252 -9.87 -21.08 21.36
CA HIS A 252 -9.51 -19.76 21.89
C HIS A 252 -8.58 -18.99 20.94
N SER A 253 -7.61 -19.69 20.32
CA SER A 253 -6.73 -19.11 19.30
C SER A 253 -7.55 -18.61 18.11
N GLY A 254 -8.42 -19.45 17.55
CA GLY A 254 -9.22 -19.08 16.38
C GLY A 254 -10.18 -17.92 16.57
N ARG A 255 -10.65 -17.64 17.82
CA ARG A 255 -11.44 -16.44 18.12
C ARG A 255 -10.57 -15.18 18.08
N ALA A 256 -9.36 -15.23 18.63
CA ALA A 256 -8.44 -14.10 18.63
C ALA A 256 -8.03 -13.71 17.19
N GLU A 257 -7.71 -14.69 16.33
CA GLU A 257 -7.39 -14.44 14.92
C GLU A 257 -8.57 -13.78 14.17
N ARG A 258 -9.79 -14.29 14.35
CA ARG A 258 -10.99 -13.73 13.71
C ARG A 258 -11.26 -12.31 14.17
N THR A 259 -11.19 -12.04 15.48
CA THR A 259 -11.35 -10.69 16.04
C THR A 259 -10.26 -9.76 15.52
N GLY A 260 -8.99 -10.22 15.52
CA GLY A 260 -7.86 -9.46 14.98
C GLY A 260 -8.05 -9.09 13.50
N PHE A 261 -8.53 -10.04 12.69
CA PHE A 261 -8.86 -9.78 11.27
C PHE A 261 -9.96 -8.73 11.13
N VAL A 262 -11.06 -8.88 11.86
CA VAL A 262 -12.21 -7.94 11.78
C VAL A 262 -11.77 -6.53 12.18
N LEU A 263 -11.06 -6.38 13.29
CA LEU A 263 -10.59 -5.07 13.76
C LEU A 263 -9.56 -4.46 12.82
N SER A 264 -8.56 -5.21 12.39
CA SER A 264 -7.53 -4.67 11.49
C SER A 264 -8.10 -4.28 10.11
N ALA A 265 -9.04 -5.06 9.56
CA ALA A 265 -9.72 -4.71 8.32
C ALA A 265 -10.62 -3.46 8.49
N MET A 266 -11.35 -3.35 9.60
CA MET A 266 -12.14 -2.16 9.92
C MET A 266 -11.26 -0.91 10.06
N PHE A 267 -10.18 -0.98 10.85
CA PHE A 267 -9.26 0.15 11.03
C PHE A 267 -8.57 0.53 9.71
N MET A 268 -8.16 -0.44 8.89
CA MET A 268 -7.62 -0.18 7.56
C MET A 268 -8.60 0.68 6.73
N MET A 269 -9.89 0.35 6.70
CA MET A 269 -10.90 1.11 5.98
C MET A 269 -11.19 2.48 6.60
N LEU A 270 -11.17 2.59 7.95
CA LEU A 270 -11.39 3.85 8.66
C LEU A 270 -10.21 4.84 8.54
N LEU A 271 -9.01 4.36 8.18
CA LEU A 271 -7.81 5.19 8.03
C LEU A 271 -7.60 5.69 6.59
N ARG A 272 -8.16 5.00 5.58
CA ARG A 272 -8.07 5.45 4.18
C ARG A 272 -9.24 4.98 3.33
N ASN A 273 -9.80 5.89 2.55
CA ASN A 273 -10.95 5.62 1.68
C ASN A 273 -10.66 4.56 0.60
N ASN A 274 -9.45 4.53 0.04
CA ASN A 274 -9.07 3.51 -0.95
C ASN A 274 -9.06 2.08 -0.37
N GLY A 275 -8.85 1.93 0.94
CA GLY A 275 -8.98 0.65 1.64
C GLY A 275 -10.38 0.05 1.53
N VAL A 276 -11.41 0.90 1.52
CA VAL A 276 -12.82 0.47 1.37
C VAL A 276 -13.06 -0.14 -0.01
N TYR A 277 -12.59 0.54 -1.07
CA TYR A 277 -12.75 0.04 -2.44
C TYR A 277 -11.99 -1.27 -2.65
N ALA A 278 -10.75 -1.35 -2.16
CA ALA A 278 -9.96 -2.58 -2.21
C ALA A 278 -10.65 -3.72 -1.45
N TYR A 279 -11.18 -3.46 -0.26
CA TYR A 279 -11.87 -4.46 0.54
C TYR A 279 -13.20 -4.91 -0.10
N ALA A 280 -13.97 -3.99 -0.68
CA ALA A 280 -15.19 -4.32 -1.39
C ALA A 280 -14.92 -5.24 -2.60
N VAL A 281 -13.90 -4.93 -3.41
CA VAL A 281 -13.48 -5.80 -4.52
C VAL A 281 -12.98 -7.16 -3.99
N PHE A 282 -12.23 -7.16 -2.87
CA PHE A 282 -11.82 -8.41 -2.21
C PHE A 282 -13.02 -9.29 -1.87
N LEU A 283 -14.10 -8.74 -1.30
CA LEU A 283 -15.33 -9.48 -0.99
C LEU A 283 -15.99 -10.04 -2.26
N VAL A 284 -16.08 -9.22 -3.31
CA VAL A 284 -16.67 -9.66 -4.60
C VAL A 284 -15.89 -10.84 -5.20
N LEU A 285 -14.56 -10.85 -5.07
CA LEU A 285 -13.74 -11.96 -5.56
C LEU A 285 -13.76 -13.18 -4.63
N LEU A 286 -13.86 -12.96 -3.32
CA LEU A 286 -13.85 -14.02 -2.32
C LEU A 286 -15.15 -14.85 -2.32
N ILE A 287 -16.30 -14.19 -2.41
CA ILE A 287 -17.61 -14.85 -2.34
C ILE A 287 -17.76 -15.95 -3.41
N PRO A 288 -17.50 -15.69 -4.71
CA PRO A 288 -17.56 -16.75 -5.72
C PRO A 288 -16.53 -17.86 -5.46
N ALA A 289 -15.32 -17.54 -4.98
CA ALA A 289 -14.29 -18.53 -4.69
C ALA A 289 -14.73 -19.49 -3.57
N VAL A 290 -15.36 -18.97 -2.52
CA VAL A 290 -15.93 -19.76 -1.42
C VAL A 290 -17.09 -20.62 -1.91
N LEU A 291 -17.99 -20.06 -2.71
CA LEU A 291 -19.14 -20.79 -3.28
C LEU A 291 -18.69 -21.89 -4.26
N PHE A 292 -17.72 -21.59 -5.13
CA PHE A 292 -17.21 -22.54 -6.13
C PHE A 292 -16.45 -23.72 -5.50
N SER A 293 -15.71 -23.47 -4.42
CA SER A 293 -15.05 -24.54 -3.67
C SER A 293 -16.06 -25.57 -3.13
N ARG A 294 -17.28 -25.13 -2.82
CA ARG A 294 -18.39 -25.98 -2.39
C ARG A 294 -18.88 -26.92 -3.52
N PHE A 295 -19.04 -26.39 -4.74
CA PHE A 295 -19.51 -27.21 -5.88
C PHE A 295 -18.50 -28.31 -6.26
N ARG A 296 -17.19 -28.02 -6.16
CA ARG A 296 -16.13 -29.03 -6.39
C ARG A 296 -16.07 -30.09 -5.29
N GLY A 297 -16.27 -29.71 -4.03
CA GLY A 297 -16.31 -30.64 -2.89
C GLY A 297 -17.52 -31.60 -2.95
N ARG A 298 -18.69 -31.14 -3.41
CA ARG A 298 -19.90 -31.95 -3.63
C ARG A 298 -19.67 -33.06 -4.67
N LYS A 299 -18.89 -32.82 -5.70
CA LYS A 299 -18.60 -33.82 -6.77
C LYS A 299 -17.63 -34.91 -6.34
N LYS A 300 -16.88 -34.72 -5.27
CA LYS A 300 -15.86 -35.71 -4.78
C LYS A 300 -16.33 -36.60 -3.62
N GLN A 301 -17.39 -36.21 -2.91
CA GLN A 301 -17.96 -37.03 -1.82
C GLN A 301 -19.43 -37.28 -2.13
N GLY A 302 -19.74 -38.54 -2.42
CA GLY A 302 -21.11 -38.98 -2.63
C GLY A 302 -22.03 -38.59 -1.46
N GLN A 303 -23.27 -38.22 -1.79
CA GLN A 303 -24.35 -37.77 -0.92
C GLN A 303 -24.47 -38.59 0.37
N SER A 304 -23.95 -38.15 1.50
CA SER A 304 -24.49 -38.47 2.83
C SER A 304 -23.66 -37.88 3.96
N ALA A 305 -23.87 -36.62 4.28
CA ALA A 305 -23.58 -36.08 5.61
C ALA A 305 -24.38 -34.79 5.78
N GLY A 306 -25.11 -34.67 6.86
CA GLY A 306 -26.12 -33.66 7.16
C GLY A 306 -25.85 -32.24 6.69
N ASP A 307 -26.68 -31.74 5.80
CA ASP A 307 -26.58 -30.44 5.12
C ASP A 307 -26.71 -29.22 6.08
N SER A 308 -27.27 -29.45 7.26
CA SER A 308 -27.54 -28.41 8.28
C SER A 308 -26.32 -27.85 8.99
N GLY A 309 -25.40 -28.69 9.45
CA GLY A 309 -24.19 -28.22 10.14
C GLY A 309 -23.18 -27.51 9.21
N ARG A 310 -23.15 -27.94 7.96
CA ARG A 310 -22.25 -27.40 6.92
C ARG A 310 -22.71 -26.03 6.41
N ASN A 311 -24.03 -25.77 6.40
CA ASN A 311 -24.58 -24.44 6.08
C ASN A 311 -24.26 -23.43 7.18
N GLY A 312 -24.31 -23.82 8.47
CA GLY A 312 -23.94 -22.96 9.59
C GLY A 312 -22.49 -22.46 9.53
N GLU A 313 -21.55 -23.34 9.15
CA GLU A 313 -20.13 -22.97 9.00
C GLU A 313 -19.88 -21.99 7.84
N LEU A 314 -20.61 -22.10 6.74
CA LEU A 314 -20.50 -21.17 5.60
C LEU A 314 -21.01 -19.77 5.97
N TRP A 315 -22.15 -19.69 6.67
CA TRP A 315 -22.67 -18.42 7.14
C TRP A 315 -21.73 -17.74 8.15
N LYS A 316 -21.12 -18.48 9.06
CA LYS A 316 -20.11 -17.95 9.99
C LYS A 316 -18.91 -17.37 9.24
N ARG A 317 -18.44 -18.02 8.19
CA ARG A 317 -17.35 -17.51 7.34
C ARG A 317 -17.78 -16.27 6.54
N ALA A 318 -18.96 -16.30 5.94
CA ALA A 318 -19.49 -15.14 5.21
C ALA A 318 -19.64 -13.93 6.14
N ILE A 319 -20.20 -14.11 7.32
CA ILE A 319 -20.33 -13.06 8.35
C ILE A 319 -18.94 -12.52 8.73
N LEU A 320 -17.95 -13.37 8.96
CA LEU A 320 -16.59 -12.96 9.31
C LEU A 320 -15.99 -11.97 8.30
N PHE A 321 -16.19 -12.21 7.01
CA PHE A 321 -15.66 -11.35 5.96
C PHE A 321 -16.54 -10.12 5.67
N VAL A 322 -17.83 -10.18 5.89
CA VAL A 322 -18.75 -9.05 5.68
C VAL A 322 -18.75 -8.09 6.89
N LEU A 323 -18.53 -8.60 8.09
CA LEU A 323 -18.59 -7.82 9.33
C LEU A 323 -17.68 -6.58 9.33
N PRO A 324 -16.41 -6.62 8.84
CA PRO A 324 -15.54 -5.45 8.81
C PRO A 324 -16.14 -4.26 8.04
N ILE A 325 -16.73 -4.50 6.87
CA ILE A 325 -17.31 -3.41 6.06
C ILE A 325 -18.60 -2.86 6.67
N LEU A 326 -19.37 -3.68 7.38
CA LEU A 326 -20.53 -3.21 8.13
C LEU A 326 -20.12 -2.34 9.34
N LEU A 327 -19.09 -2.78 10.07
CA LEU A 327 -18.53 -2.00 11.19
C LEU A 327 -17.90 -0.69 10.70
N TYR A 328 -17.19 -0.72 9.55
CA TYR A 328 -16.71 0.49 8.90
C TYR A 328 -17.86 1.43 8.56
N ALA A 329 -18.90 0.95 7.89
CA ALA A 329 -20.03 1.78 7.48
C ALA A 329 -20.77 2.40 8.67
N GLY A 330 -20.97 1.62 9.74
CA GLY A 330 -21.54 2.13 11.00
C GLY A 330 -20.63 3.11 11.71
N GLY A 331 -19.33 2.78 11.82
CA GLY A 331 -18.33 3.63 12.47
C GLY A 331 -18.10 4.95 11.73
N SER A 332 -17.96 4.91 10.41
CA SER A 332 -17.77 6.12 9.59
C SER A 332 -18.98 7.05 9.65
N LYS A 333 -20.20 6.52 9.51
CA LYS A 333 -21.44 7.30 9.67
C LYS A 333 -21.62 7.82 11.08
N GLY A 334 -21.28 7.01 12.09
CA GLY A 334 -21.35 7.40 13.48
C GLY A 334 -20.39 8.54 13.81
N LEU A 335 -19.14 8.47 13.34
CA LEU A 335 -18.15 9.54 13.48
C LEU A 335 -18.61 10.81 12.76
N ALA A 336 -19.06 10.71 11.51
CA ALA A 336 -19.56 11.85 10.74
C ALA A 336 -20.75 12.53 11.43
N GLY A 337 -21.70 11.75 11.94
CA GLY A 337 -22.84 12.27 12.69
C GLY A 337 -22.46 12.92 14.02
N LEU A 338 -21.47 12.36 14.74
CA LEU A 338 -20.98 12.89 16.02
C LEU A 338 -20.35 14.28 15.87
N VAL A 339 -19.61 14.52 14.76
CA VAL A 339 -18.92 15.78 14.52
C VAL A 339 -19.63 16.67 13.49
N HIS A 340 -20.81 16.29 13.03
CA HIS A 340 -21.57 17.00 11.98
C HIS A 340 -20.75 17.27 10.71
N ALA A 341 -19.98 16.25 10.25
CA ALA A 341 -19.11 16.39 9.10
C ALA A 341 -19.90 16.56 7.78
N THR A 342 -19.43 17.47 6.94
CA THR A 342 -19.96 17.67 5.58
C THR A 342 -19.30 16.73 4.57
N SER A 343 -20.00 16.39 3.47
CA SER A 343 -19.49 15.53 2.40
C SER A 343 -19.82 16.13 1.05
N GLU A 344 -18.99 17.07 0.60
CA GLU A 344 -19.30 17.82 -0.61
C GLU A 344 -18.32 17.61 -1.78
N GLU A 345 -17.22 16.92 -1.56
CA GLU A 345 -16.14 16.82 -2.53
C GLU A 345 -16.30 15.64 -3.48
N SER A 346 -16.48 15.92 -4.77
CA SER A 346 -16.54 14.92 -5.83
C SER A 346 -15.22 14.76 -6.58
N GLN A 347 -14.33 15.76 -6.50
CA GLN A 347 -13.06 15.82 -7.25
C GLN A 347 -12.09 14.67 -6.95
N GLU A 348 -12.13 14.09 -5.74
CA GLU A 348 -11.26 12.98 -5.37
C GLU A 348 -11.54 11.72 -6.19
N ILE A 349 -12.82 11.42 -6.44
CA ILE A 349 -13.23 10.27 -7.27
C ILE A 349 -13.01 10.57 -8.76
N LEU A 350 -13.04 11.83 -9.14
CA LEU A 350 -12.91 12.30 -10.51
C LEU A 350 -11.47 12.63 -10.92
N THR A 351 -10.47 12.38 -10.09
CA THR A 351 -9.06 12.70 -10.35
C THR A 351 -8.63 12.31 -11.77
N VAL A 352 -8.82 11.06 -12.18
CA VAL A 352 -8.40 10.59 -13.52
C VAL A 352 -9.23 11.27 -14.63
N PRO A 353 -10.56 11.32 -14.60
CA PRO A 353 -11.36 12.06 -15.56
C PRO A 353 -10.98 13.54 -15.71
N ILE A 354 -10.74 14.23 -14.60
CA ILE A 354 -10.31 15.65 -14.62
C ILE A 354 -8.97 15.78 -15.35
N MET A 355 -7.97 14.95 -15.00
CA MET A 355 -6.66 14.97 -15.64
C MET A 355 -6.72 14.64 -17.14
N GLN A 356 -7.61 13.76 -17.54
CA GLN A 356 -7.82 13.39 -18.94
C GLN A 356 -8.38 14.56 -19.74
N LEU A 357 -9.40 15.26 -19.22
CA LEU A 357 -9.95 16.46 -19.84
C LEU A 357 -8.92 17.60 -19.86
N ALA A 358 -8.22 17.85 -18.75
CA ALA A 358 -7.19 18.87 -18.67
C ALA A 358 -6.05 18.64 -19.69
N ARG A 359 -5.65 17.38 -19.89
CA ARG A 359 -4.66 17.08 -20.92
C ARG A 359 -5.13 17.39 -22.33
N VAL A 360 -6.36 17.06 -22.69
CA VAL A 360 -6.91 17.39 -24.01
C VAL A 360 -7.05 18.91 -24.17
N TRP A 361 -7.52 19.61 -23.13
CA TRP A 361 -7.61 21.07 -23.11
C TRP A 361 -6.27 21.75 -23.45
N ASN A 362 -5.19 21.28 -22.80
CA ASN A 362 -3.86 21.88 -23.00
C ASN A 362 -3.17 21.44 -24.31
N ALA A 363 -3.41 20.20 -24.76
CA ALA A 363 -2.74 19.67 -25.94
C ALA A 363 -3.47 19.99 -27.25
N GLU A 364 -4.79 20.09 -27.22
CA GLU A 364 -5.65 20.18 -28.40
C GLU A 364 -6.84 21.13 -28.15
N PRO A 365 -6.61 22.40 -27.76
CA PRO A 365 -7.68 23.36 -27.37
C PRO A 365 -8.68 23.62 -28.48
N GLU A 366 -8.24 23.49 -29.74
CA GLU A 366 -9.10 23.68 -30.92
C GLU A 366 -10.12 22.54 -31.11
N SER A 367 -9.94 21.44 -30.40
CA SER A 367 -10.88 20.32 -30.47
C SER A 367 -12.20 20.59 -29.73
N PHE A 368 -12.27 21.65 -28.93
CA PHE A 368 -13.46 22.02 -28.16
C PHE A 368 -14.32 23.03 -28.90
N SER A 369 -15.63 22.74 -29.02
CA SER A 369 -16.61 23.74 -29.48
C SER A 369 -16.78 24.84 -28.44
N LEU A 370 -17.42 25.97 -28.83
CA LEU A 370 -17.71 27.06 -27.89
C LEU A 370 -18.55 26.58 -26.70
N GLU A 371 -19.59 25.77 -26.95
CA GLU A 371 -20.44 25.20 -25.90
C GLU A 371 -19.66 24.25 -24.97
N GLU A 372 -18.72 23.46 -25.51
CA GLU A 372 -17.87 22.59 -24.73
C GLU A 372 -16.86 23.38 -23.87
N LYS A 373 -16.34 24.52 -24.39
CA LYS A 373 -15.46 25.41 -23.62
C LYS A 373 -16.22 26.06 -22.46
N GLU A 374 -17.39 26.60 -22.70
CA GLU A 374 -18.26 27.16 -21.65
C GLU A 374 -18.59 26.09 -20.58
N ALA A 375 -18.90 24.86 -21.00
CA ALA A 375 -19.14 23.75 -20.06
C ALA A 375 -17.91 23.39 -19.23
N MET A 376 -16.70 23.45 -19.80
CA MET A 376 -15.45 23.24 -19.10
C MET A 376 -15.15 24.31 -18.07
N GLU A 377 -15.36 25.60 -18.45
CA GLU A 377 -15.14 26.75 -17.57
C GLU A 377 -16.09 26.74 -16.36
N LEU A 378 -17.35 26.32 -16.55
CA LEU A 378 -18.33 26.19 -15.46
C LEU A 378 -17.96 25.11 -14.42
N LEU A 379 -17.07 24.18 -14.75
CA LEU A 379 -16.61 23.13 -13.85
C LEU A 379 -15.44 23.56 -12.94
N MET A 380 -14.97 24.80 -13.10
CA MET A 380 -13.83 25.33 -12.34
C MET A 380 -14.22 26.63 -11.61
N ASP A 381 -13.55 26.89 -10.49
CA ASP A 381 -13.67 28.14 -9.74
C ASP A 381 -12.95 29.33 -10.43
N SER A 382 -12.08 29.02 -11.41
CA SER A 382 -11.34 29.99 -12.24
C SER A 382 -11.26 29.52 -13.68
N PRO A 383 -11.49 30.39 -14.68
CA PRO A 383 -11.41 30.04 -16.10
C PRO A 383 -10.04 29.45 -16.51
N ASP A 384 -8.95 29.94 -15.90
CA ASP A 384 -7.58 29.54 -16.24
C ASP A 384 -7.14 28.26 -15.52
N ALA A 385 -8.01 27.65 -14.66
CA ALA A 385 -7.64 26.51 -13.84
C ALA A 385 -7.25 25.27 -14.67
N TRP A 386 -7.83 25.10 -15.86
CA TRP A 386 -7.45 24.00 -16.77
C TRP A 386 -6.02 24.13 -17.30
N GLU A 387 -5.47 25.36 -17.38
CA GLU A 387 -4.09 25.64 -17.81
C GLU A 387 -3.05 25.26 -16.76
N LEU A 388 -3.47 25.07 -15.50
CA LEU A 388 -2.60 24.60 -14.42
C LEU A 388 -2.24 23.10 -14.54
N TYR A 389 -2.58 22.46 -15.65
CA TYR A 389 -2.33 21.06 -15.90
C TYR A 389 -0.84 20.70 -15.73
N ASN A 390 -0.57 19.81 -14.77
CA ASN A 390 0.73 19.18 -14.58
C ASN A 390 0.59 17.67 -14.85
N PRO A 391 1.32 17.09 -15.82
CA PRO A 391 1.16 15.69 -16.20
C PRO A 391 1.33 14.68 -15.08
N VAL A 392 2.15 14.99 -14.05
CA VAL A 392 2.49 14.07 -12.96
C VAL A 392 1.80 14.39 -11.63
N LEU A 393 1.01 15.49 -11.59
CA LEU A 393 0.34 15.95 -10.37
C LEU A 393 -1.05 16.50 -10.71
N SER A 394 -2.09 15.91 -10.13
CA SER A 394 -3.47 16.35 -10.38
C SER A 394 -3.92 17.52 -9.52
N ASP A 395 -3.29 17.74 -8.36
CA ASP A 395 -3.82 18.64 -7.35
C ASP A 395 -3.95 20.08 -7.84
N GLN A 396 -3.05 20.55 -8.72
CA GLN A 396 -3.09 21.88 -9.28
C GLN A 396 -4.39 22.18 -10.05
N VAL A 397 -4.93 21.20 -10.78
CA VAL A 397 -6.21 21.35 -11.49
C VAL A 397 -7.39 20.93 -10.60
N LYS A 398 -7.22 19.81 -9.89
CA LYS A 398 -8.28 19.20 -9.09
C LYS A 398 -8.80 20.11 -7.97
N LEU A 399 -7.92 20.90 -7.33
CA LEU A 399 -8.29 21.82 -6.25
C LEU A 399 -9.22 22.95 -6.71
N HIS A 400 -9.19 23.28 -8.00
CA HIS A 400 -10.07 24.28 -8.61
C HIS A 400 -11.38 23.69 -9.15
N PHE A 401 -11.61 22.37 -9.03
CA PHE A 401 -12.80 21.73 -9.56
C PHE A 401 -14.03 22.01 -8.71
N ASP A 402 -15.06 22.62 -9.32
CA ASP A 402 -16.33 22.93 -8.67
C ASP A 402 -17.22 21.68 -8.58
N SER A 403 -17.15 21.03 -7.43
CA SER A 403 -18.01 19.87 -7.13
C SER A 403 -19.50 20.20 -7.08
N ALA A 404 -19.89 21.46 -6.84
CA ALA A 404 -21.29 21.87 -6.82
C ALA A 404 -21.82 22.01 -8.26
N ALA A 405 -21.07 22.64 -9.16
CA ALA A 405 -21.40 22.70 -10.59
C ALA A 405 -21.50 21.30 -11.19
N TYR A 406 -20.53 20.41 -10.90
CA TYR A 406 -20.58 19.01 -11.32
C TYR A 406 -21.86 18.30 -10.86
N ARG A 407 -22.31 18.53 -9.61
CA ARG A 407 -23.54 17.89 -9.09
C ARG A 407 -24.81 18.36 -9.76
N GLN A 408 -24.82 19.59 -10.32
CA GLN A 408 -25.98 20.13 -11.05
C GLN A 408 -26.25 19.37 -12.35
N ASP A 409 -25.20 19.06 -13.13
CA ASP A 409 -25.33 18.24 -14.35
C ASP A 409 -24.17 17.25 -14.50
N ARG A 410 -24.22 16.17 -13.73
CA ARG A 410 -23.28 15.04 -13.87
C ARG A 410 -23.32 14.42 -15.27
N GLY A 411 -24.48 14.45 -15.90
CA GLY A 411 -24.67 13.87 -17.24
C GLY A 411 -23.90 14.64 -18.29
N ALA A 412 -23.86 15.98 -18.24
CA ALA A 412 -23.07 16.81 -19.15
C ALA A 412 -21.57 16.49 -19.01
N PHE A 413 -21.03 16.44 -17.78
CA PHE A 413 -19.65 16.07 -17.54
C PHE A 413 -19.28 14.73 -18.18
N TRP A 414 -20.07 13.67 -17.93
CA TRP A 414 -19.75 12.35 -18.46
C TRP A 414 -19.94 12.24 -19.97
N ARG A 415 -20.88 12.96 -20.57
CA ARG A 415 -21.02 13.05 -22.04
C ARG A 415 -19.81 13.71 -22.67
N LEU A 416 -19.36 14.84 -22.09
CA LEU A 416 -18.18 15.56 -22.55
C LEU A 416 -16.93 14.68 -22.41
N TRP A 417 -16.72 14.08 -21.23
CA TRP A 417 -15.60 13.18 -20.98
C TRP A 417 -15.56 12.02 -21.97
N LEU A 418 -16.68 11.34 -22.20
CA LEU A 418 -16.75 10.23 -23.15
C LEU A 418 -16.50 10.69 -24.58
N SER A 419 -17.10 11.80 -25.01
CA SER A 419 -16.92 12.37 -26.35
C SER A 419 -15.45 12.68 -26.62
N LYS A 420 -14.75 13.35 -25.66
CA LYS A 420 -13.34 13.68 -25.80
C LYS A 420 -12.46 12.43 -25.73
N GLY A 421 -12.77 11.48 -24.86
CA GLY A 421 -12.02 10.23 -24.76
C GLY A 421 -12.06 9.39 -26.04
N LEU A 422 -13.20 9.33 -26.71
CA LEU A 422 -13.34 8.62 -27.97
C LEU A 422 -12.59 9.30 -29.14
N ARG A 423 -12.49 10.63 -29.12
CA ARG A 423 -11.78 11.41 -30.15
C ARG A 423 -10.26 11.48 -29.86
N HIS A 424 -9.85 11.52 -28.59
CA HIS A 424 -8.46 11.72 -28.15
C HIS A 424 -7.98 10.60 -27.21
N PRO A 425 -8.08 9.30 -27.58
CA PRO A 425 -7.78 8.17 -26.68
C PRO A 425 -6.30 8.15 -26.24
N ALA A 426 -5.38 8.63 -27.06
CA ALA A 426 -3.97 8.72 -26.73
C ALA A 426 -3.71 9.75 -25.61
N SER A 427 -4.36 10.92 -25.65
CA SER A 427 -4.26 11.95 -24.60
C SER A 427 -4.81 11.42 -23.28
N TYR A 428 -5.93 10.68 -23.30
CA TYR A 428 -6.53 10.06 -22.12
C TYR A 428 -5.62 8.99 -21.50
N LEU A 429 -5.06 8.11 -22.33
CA LEU A 429 -4.11 7.10 -21.86
C LEU A 429 -2.85 7.73 -21.26
N ASN A 430 -2.30 8.74 -21.92
CA ASN A 430 -1.11 9.45 -21.45
C ASN A 430 -1.36 10.20 -20.13
N ALA A 431 -2.53 10.82 -19.95
CA ALA A 431 -2.88 11.47 -18.68
C ALA A 431 -2.82 10.48 -17.52
N TRP A 432 -3.45 9.33 -17.66
CA TRP A 432 -3.44 8.28 -16.63
C TRP A 432 -2.04 7.67 -16.41
N LEU A 433 -1.31 7.38 -17.47
CA LEU A 433 0.03 6.81 -17.36
C LEU A 433 0.99 7.76 -16.64
N MET A 434 0.92 9.07 -16.92
CA MET A 434 1.82 10.05 -16.33
C MET A 434 1.64 10.21 -14.82
N THR A 435 0.43 10.11 -14.30
CA THR A 435 0.19 10.16 -12.85
C THR A 435 0.56 8.87 -12.12
N SER A 436 0.62 7.73 -12.83
CA SER A 436 0.74 6.40 -12.23
C SER A 436 2.06 5.68 -12.46
N TYR A 437 2.87 6.05 -13.48
CA TYR A 437 4.01 5.22 -13.91
C TYR A 437 5.06 4.97 -12.83
N GLY A 438 5.26 5.88 -11.90
CA GLY A 438 6.23 5.71 -10.82
C GLY A 438 5.88 4.59 -9.85
N PHE A 439 4.61 4.15 -9.77
CA PHE A 439 4.20 3.02 -8.94
C PHE A 439 4.61 1.65 -9.51
N TYR A 440 4.94 1.57 -10.80
CA TYR A 440 5.32 0.32 -11.44
C TYR A 440 6.62 0.38 -12.26
N ALA A 441 7.15 1.57 -12.56
CA ALA A 441 8.40 1.72 -13.29
C ALA A 441 9.59 1.75 -12.33
N PRO A 442 10.45 0.71 -12.31
CA PRO A 442 11.63 0.69 -11.44
C PRO A 442 12.59 1.83 -11.78
N GLY A 443 13.02 2.57 -10.75
CA GLY A 443 13.98 3.66 -10.89
C GLY A 443 13.43 4.92 -11.57
N ALA A 444 12.10 5.05 -11.71
CA ALA A 444 11.49 6.30 -12.15
C ALA A 444 11.80 7.41 -11.14
N VAL A 445 12.20 8.58 -11.64
CA VAL A 445 12.39 9.80 -10.87
C VAL A 445 11.32 10.78 -11.31
N ILE A 446 10.42 11.16 -10.40
CA ILE A 446 9.28 12.00 -10.70
C ILE A 446 9.49 13.35 -10.03
N ASP A 447 9.52 14.39 -10.84
CA ASP A 447 9.56 15.77 -10.40
C ASP A 447 8.14 16.36 -10.51
N CYS A 448 7.42 16.40 -9.40
CA CYS A 448 6.11 17.03 -9.36
C CYS A 448 6.20 18.55 -9.19
N TYR A 449 7.24 19.07 -8.54
CA TYR A 449 7.32 20.45 -8.11
C TYR A 449 8.72 21.04 -8.31
N ARG A 450 8.97 21.70 -9.43
CA ARG A 450 10.12 22.59 -9.69
C ARG A 450 11.49 22.03 -9.27
N GLY A 451 11.79 20.79 -9.61
CA GLY A 451 13.05 20.13 -9.30
C GLY A 451 13.12 19.46 -7.93
N ASN A 452 12.02 19.43 -7.18
CA ASN A 452 11.95 18.69 -5.93
C ASN A 452 11.58 17.23 -6.17
N THR A 453 12.28 16.35 -5.48
CA THR A 453 12.04 14.92 -5.59
C THR A 453 10.86 14.50 -4.72
N VAL A 454 10.12 13.51 -5.18
CA VAL A 454 8.84 13.11 -4.59
C VAL A 454 8.85 11.73 -3.93
N TYR A 455 10.02 11.16 -3.70
CA TYR A 455 10.02 9.79 -3.18
C TYR A 455 9.60 9.67 -1.72
N THR A 456 9.88 10.67 -0.90
CA THR A 456 9.54 10.58 0.53
C THR A 456 8.69 11.75 0.98
N PHE A 457 9.25 12.95 1.09
CA PHE A 457 8.59 14.19 1.47
C PHE A 457 8.94 15.23 0.41
N THR A 458 7.99 15.91 -0.13
CA THR A 458 8.04 16.28 -1.51
C THR A 458 8.67 17.60 -1.87
N TYR A 459 8.80 18.60 -1.01
CA TYR A 459 9.14 19.94 -1.49
C TYR A 459 10.10 20.63 -0.55
N GLY A 460 11.28 21.00 -1.07
CA GLY A 460 12.29 21.71 -0.30
C GLY A 460 11.81 23.04 0.25
N ASP A 461 11.01 23.76 -0.54
CA ASP A 461 10.60 25.13 -0.27
C ASP A 461 9.12 25.30 0.05
N SER A 462 8.34 24.21 0.04
CA SER A 462 6.92 24.26 0.34
C SER A 462 6.67 24.14 1.83
N SER A 463 5.87 25.04 2.38
CA SER A 463 5.30 24.91 3.73
C SER A 463 4.21 23.83 3.81
N TYR A 464 3.71 23.35 2.67
CA TYR A 464 2.56 22.45 2.59
C TYR A 464 2.95 20.97 2.53
N PHE A 465 4.01 20.61 1.81
CA PHE A 465 4.45 19.21 1.63
C PHE A 465 5.96 19.06 1.79
N GLY A 466 6.60 19.93 2.54
CA GLY A 466 8.05 19.95 2.66
C GLY A 466 8.62 18.92 3.61
N TYR A 467 9.92 18.85 3.63
CA TYR A 467 10.68 18.19 4.68
C TYR A 467 10.49 18.89 6.04
N GLU A 468 10.25 20.20 6.01
CA GLU A 468 10.05 21.00 7.21
C GLU A 468 8.68 20.71 7.85
N THR A 469 8.66 20.85 9.17
CA THR A 469 7.42 20.70 9.95
C THR A 469 6.49 21.87 9.64
N GLU A 470 5.24 21.56 9.26
CA GLU A 470 4.23 22.58 8.99
C GLU A 470 3.72 23.26 10.25
N GLN A 471 3.17 24.48 10.08
CA GLN A 471 2.54 25.19 11.18
C GLN A 471 1.34 24.40 11.76
N PRO A 472 1.09 24.45 13.08
CA PRO A 472 1.79 25.26 14.10
C PRO A 472 3.04 24.58 14.70
N GLY A 473 3.54 23.50 14.12
CA GLY A 473 4.78 22.86 14.54
C GLY A 473 6.02 23.63 14.07
N ILE A 474 7.12 23.47 14.79
CA ILE A 474 8.42 24.07 14.45
C ILE A 474 9.49 22.98 14.53
N ARG A 475 10.25 22.79 13.43
CA ARG A 475 11.34 21.82 13.38
C ARG A 475 12.52 22.27 14.27
N GLU A 476 12.90 21.39 15.19
CA GLU A 476 14.05 21.60 16.09
C GLU A 476 14.87 20.32 16.17
N SER A 477 15.83 20.13 15.27
CA SER A 477 16.68 18.94 15.30
C SER A 477 17.57 18.92 16.56
N ARG A 478 17.56 17.76 17.25
CA ARG A 478 18.50 17.48 18.36
C ARG A 478 19.71 16.67 17.91
N LEU A 479 19.66 16.10 16.70
CA LEU A 479 20.72 15.29 16.08
C LEU A 479 20.94 15.72 14.62
N PRO A 480 21.60 16.85 14.35
CA PRO A 480 21.66 17.47 13.01
C PRO A 480 22.27 16.58 11.92
N VAL A 481 23.21 15.68 12.26
CA VAL A 481 23.83 14.76 11.29
C VAL A 481 22.80 13.77 10.73
N LEU A 482 21.96 13.22 11.61
CA LEU A 482 20.92 12.28 11.20
C LEU A 482 19.76 13.01 10.48
N ASP A 483 19.44 14.24 10.91
CA ASP A 483 18.49 15.10 10.19
C ASP A 483 18.97 15.38 8.77
N SER A 484 20.24 15.74 8.59
CA SER A 484 20.84 15.97 7.26
C SER A 484 20.78 14.73 6.37
N TRP A 485 20.90 13.53 6.94
CA TRP A 485 20.74 12.27 6.21
C TRP A 485 19.30 12.06 5.72
N TYR A 486 18.29 12.27 6.58
CA TYR A 486 16.89 12.18 6.17
C TYR A 486 16.54 13.27 5.15
N ARG A 487 17.06 14.48 5.31
CA ARG A 487 16.90 15.59 4.36
C ARG A 487 17.49 15.23 2.99
N PHE A 488 18.70 14.66 2.94
CA PHE A 488 19.29 14.17 1.70
C PHE A 488 18.41 13.12 1.01
N LEU A 489 17.92 12.12 1.75
CA LEU A 489 17.05 11.08 1.19
C LEU A 489 15.72 11.64 0.68
N SER A 490 15.17 12.67 1.32
CA SER A 490 13.86 13.23 1.02
C SER A 490 13.86 14.23 -0.13
N LEU A 491 14.92 15.05 -0.23
CA LEU A 491 14.92 16.24 -1.09
C LEU A 491 15.94 16.18 -2.23
N ASP A 492 16.97 15.32 -2.14
CA ASP A 492 18.04 15.32 -3.13
C ASP A 492 17.77 14.27 -4.21
N GLU A 493 17.57 14.73 -5.44
CA GLU A 493 17.38 13.86 -6.61
C GLU A 493 18.55 12.88 -6.81
N ARG A 494 19.77 13.23 -6.35
CA ARG A 494 20.92 12.32 -6.39
C ARG A 494 20.71 11.07 -5.54
N ALA A 495 19.93 11.17 -4.46
CA ALA A 495 19.56 10.00 -3.66
C ALA A 495 18.74 9.00 -4.48
N GLN A 496 17.78 9.46 -5.27
CA GLN A 496 16.95 8.59 -6.11
C GLN A 496 17.71 8.02 -7.31
N LYS A 497 18.63 8.80 -7.88
CA LYS A 497 19.47 8.37 -9.02
C LYS A 497 20.64 7.48 -8.60
N SER A 498 20.96 7.39 -7.32
CA SER A 498 22.03 6.53 -6.80
C SER A 498 21.60 5.05 -6.72
N LEU A 499 22.56 4.13 -6.80
CA LEU A 499 22.26 2.71 -6.92
C LEU A 499 21.49 2.15 -5.71
N LEU A 500 21.99 2.37 -4.48
CA LEU A 500 21.39 1.81 -3.25
C LEU A 500 20.16 2.61 -2.78
N PRO A 501 20.26 3.91 -2.51
CA PRO A 501 19.09 4.70 -2.15
C PRO A 501 18.01 4.67 -3.23
N GLY A 502 18.35 4.77 -4.51
CA GLY A 502 17.38 4.74 -5.60
C GLY A 502 16.56 3.45 -5.66
N VAL A 503 17.20 2.29 -5.42
CA VAL A 503 16.49 1.01 -5.31
C VAL A 503 15.60 0.99 -4.07
N LEU A 504 16.12 1.46 -2.93
CA LEU A 504 15.39 1.43 -1.66
C LEU A 504 14.20 2.39 -1.63
N LEU A 505 14.33 3.55 -2.28
CA LEU A 505 13.30 4.59 -2.29
C LEU A 505 12.23 4.38 -3.38
N SER A 506 12.50 3.54 -4.40
CA SER A 506 11.62 3.41 -5.57
C SER A 506 10.34 2.62 -5.29
N PRO A 507 9.14 3.23 -5.43
CA PRO A 507 7.86 2.53 -5.36
C PRO A 507 7.76 1.39 -6.38
N GLY A 508 8.24 1.61 -7.62
CA GLY A 508 8.22 0.61 -8.67
C GLY A 508 9.09 -0.62 -8.34
N VAL A 509 10.24 -0.43 -7.69
CA VAL A 509 11.08 -1.56 -7.23
C VAL A 509 10.35 -2.35 -6.14
N MET A 510 9.75 -1.69 -5.16
CA MET A 510 8.99 -2.36 -4.09
C MET A 510 7.79 -3.14 -4.65
N ALA A 511 7.09 -2.57 -5.63
CA ALA A 511 6.01 -3.27 -6.32
C ALA A 511 6.51 -4.54 -7.03
N TRP A 512 7.64 -4.47 -7.73
CA TRP A 512 8.19 -5.64 -8.42
C TRP A 512 8.80 -6.69 -7.47
N LEU A 513 9.29 -6.30 -6.29
CA LEU A 513 9.62 -7.26 -5.23
C LEU A 513 8.36 -7.96 -4.70
N PHE A 514 7.27 -7.25 -4.50
CA PHE A 514 5.99 -7.83 -4.14
C PHE A 514 5.47 -8.78 -5.24
N PHE A 515 5.53 -8.39 -6.50
CA PHE A 515 5.14 -9.25 -7.64
C PHE A 515 6.03 -10.49 -7.75
N LEU A 516 7.33 -10.40 -7.47
CA LEU A 516 8.21 -11.57 -7.43
C LEU A 516 7.67 -12.65 -6.48
N VAL A 517 7.15 -12.23 -5.33
CA VAL A 517 6.51 -13.11 -4.34
C VAL A 517 5.21 -13.71 -4.90
N LEU A 518 4.34 -12.88 -5.48
CA LEU A 518 3.08 -13.36 -6.07
C LEU A 518 3.31 -14.36 -7.20
N PHE A 519 4.29 -14.12 -8.07
CA PHE A 519 4.66 -15.03 -9.14
C PHE A 519 5.25 -16.35 -8.62
N ASP A 520 6.05 -16.33 -7.53
CA ASP A 520 6.54 -17.56 -6.88
C ASP A 520 5.39 -18.38 -6.27
N LEU A 521 4.47 -17.71 -5.57
CA LEU A 521 3.28 -18.35 -4.99
C LEU A 521 2.37 -18.94 -6.07
N TRP A 522 2.16 -18.22 -7.18
CA TRP A 522 1.42 -18.72 -8.33
C TRP A 522 2.09 -19.94 -8.96
N ARG A 523 3.41 -19.88 -9.14
CA ARG A 523 4.23 -21.01 -9.60
C ARG A 523 4.08 -22.23 -8.71
N ARG A 524 4.07 -22.04 -7.40
CA ARG A 524 3.92 -23.12 -6.40
C ARG A 524 2.47 -23.56 -6.20
N LYS A 525 1.50 -22.84 -6.74
CA LYS A 525 0.05 -23.03 -6.55
C LYS A 525 -0.40 -22.84 -5.09
N GLU A 526 0.25 -21.98 -4.36
CA GLU A 526 -0.02 -21.65 -2.96
C GLU A 526 -1.24 -20.71 -2.86
N GLY A 527 -2.44 -21.27 -3.05
CA GLY A 527 -3.68 -20.48 -3.16
C GLY A 527 -4.03 -19.69 -1.92
N LYS A 528 -3.76 -20.21 -0.71
CA LYS A 528 -4.04 -19.53 0.56
C LYS A 528 -3.13 -18.32 0.75
N ALA A 529 -1.84 -18.48 0.44
CA ALA A 529 -0.88 -17.38 0.49
C ALA A 529 -1.24 -16.28 -0.52
N LEU A 530 -1.58 -16.66 -1.76
CA LEU A 530 -2.07 -15.70 -2.76
C LEU A 530 -3.33 -14.96 -2.28
N LEU A 531 -4.28 -15.67 -1.70
CA LEU A 531 -5.51 -15.07 -1.18
C LEU A 531 -5.24 -14.12 -0.01
N SER A 532 -4.28 -14.44 0.87
CA SER A 532 -3.90 -13.56 1.99
C SER A 532 -3.22 -12.28 1.53
N LEU A 533 -2.51 -12.28 0.40
CA LEU A 533 -1.85 -11.11 -0.20
C LEU A 533 -2.75 -10.36 -1.18
N LEU A 534 -3.93 -10.90 -1.53
CA LEU A 534 -4.86 -10.27 -2.48
C LEU A 534 -5.30 -8.86 -2.03
N PRO A 535 -5.63 -8.58 -0.74
CA PRO A 535 -5.96 -7.23 -0.31
C PRO A 535 -4.84 -6.23 -0.56
N VAL A 536 -3.57 -6.61 -0.33
CA VAL A 536 -2.41 -5.76 -0.61
C VAL A 536 -2.32 -5.42 -2.10
N PHE A 537 -2.51 -6.42 -2.97
CA PHE A 537 -2.54 -6.22 -4.42
C PHE A 537 -3.69 -5.31 -4.86
N LEU A 538 -4.88 -5.48 -4.28
CA LEU A 538 -6.04 -4.64 -4.59
C LEU A 538 -5.85 -3.18 -4.13
N VAL A 539 -5.24 -2.96 -2.97
CA VAL A 539 -4.84 -1.61 -2.54
C VAL A 539 -3.85 -1.02 -3.54
N TRP A 540 -2.86 -1.80 -4.02
CA TRP A 540 -1.92 -1.32 -5.05
C TRP A 540 -2.63 -0.94 -6.37
N LEU A 541 -3.66 -1.68 -6.79
CA LEU A 541 -4.44 -1.30 -7.97
C LEU A 541 -5.18 0.04 -7.78
N THR A 542 -5.66 0.34 -6.57
CA THR A 542 -6.36 1.62 -6.34
C THR A 542 -5.45 2.83 -6.45
N VAL A 543 -4.16 2.72 -6.11
CA VAL A 543 -3.24 3.87 -6.19
C VAL A 543 -2.89 4.25 -7.64
N LEU A 544 -3.10 3.37 -8.60
CA LEU A 544 -2.95 3.69 -10.03
C LEU A 544 -4.01 4.70 -10.52
N LEU A 545 -5.03 4.98 -9.73
CA LEU A 545 -6.05 6.00 -9.98
C LEU A 545 -5.86 7.23 -9.09
N GLY A 546 -4.72 7.31 -8.40
CA GLY A 546 -4.38 8.39 -7.47
C GLY A 546 -3.92 9.68 -8.15
N PRO A 547 -3.74 10.74 -7.35
CA PRO A 547 -3.43 12.10 -7.84
C PRO A 547 -2.02 12.26 -8.38
N CYS A 548 -1.07 11.51 -7.85
CA CYS A 548 0.35 11.54 -8.22
C CYS A 548 1.09 10.33 -7.64
N THR A 549 2.33 10.13 -8.08
CA THR A 549 3.17 9.07 -7.52
C THR A 549 3.93 9.57 -6.29
N LEU A 550 3.50 9.16 -5.11
CA LEU A 550 4.19 9.39 -3.84
C LEU A 550 4.36 8.08 -3.06
N PRO A 551 5.47 7.89 -2.31
CA PRO A 551 5.67 6.72 -1.46
C PRO A 551 4.60 6.55 -0.38
N LEU A 552 4.00 7.64 0.10
CA LEU A 552 2.93 7.58 1.10
C LEU A 552 1.77 6.67 0.66
N TYR A 553 1.41 6.69 -0.63
CA TYR A 553 0.32 5.86 -1.15
C TYR A 553 0.64 4.37 -1.19
N VAL A 554 1.93 3.99 -1.15
CA VAL A 554 2.40 2.61 -1.27
C VAL A 554 3.36 2.19 -0.15
N VAL A 555 3.45 2.96 0.94
CA VAL A 555 4.34 2.67 2.08
C VAL A 555 4.12 1.27 2.69
N TYR A 556 2.93 0.72 2.55
CA TYR A 556 2.62 -0.65 2.94
C TYR A 556 3.45 -1.70 2.19
N LEU A 557 4.06 -1.38 1.04
CA LEU A 557 4.99 -2.28 0.36
C LEU A 557 6.32 -2.41 1.13
N TRP A 558 6.84 -1.31 1.70
CA TRP A 558 8.01 -1.34 2.58
C TRP A 558 7.70 -2.02 3.91
N ILE A 559 6.60 -1.61 4.54
CA ILE A 559 6.15 -2.17 5.82
C ILE A 559 5.83 -3.67 5.69
N GLY A 560 5.25 -4.08 4.57
CA GLY A 560 4.90 -5.47 4.28
C GLY A 560 6.07 -6.34 3.79
N LEU A 561 7.21 -5.76 3.39
CA LEU A 561 8.29 -6.50 2.74
C LEU A 561 8.78 -7.72 3.55
N PRO A 562 9.02 -7.65 4.87
CA PRO A 562 9.39 -8.84 5.65
C PRO A 562 8.30 -9.92 5.64
N CYS A 563 7.01 -9.53 5.61
CA CYS A 563 5.89 -10.47 5.47
C CYS A 563 5.93 -11.16 4.10
N PHE A 564 6.10 -10.40 3.02
CA PHE A 564 6.15 -10.93 1.65
C PHE A 564 7.33 -11.89 1.47
N LEU A 565 8.52 -11.50 1.93
CA LEU A 565 9.70 -12.35 1.86
C LEU A 565 9.57 -13.63 2.70
N THR A 566 8.77 -13.60 3.77
CA THR A 566 8.47 -14.80 4.55
C THR A 566 7.74 -15.84 3.68
N GLU A 567 6.81 -15.41 2.82
CA GLU A 567 6.13 -16.31 1.89
C GLU A 567 7.08 -16.96 0.88
N LEU A 568 8.21 -16.30 0.53
CA LEU A 568 9.23 -16.91 -0.33
C LEU A 568 10.00 -18.03 0.34
N VAL A 569 10.15 -18.01 1.68
CA VAL A 569 11.03 -18.95 2.38
C VAL A 569 10.27 -20.03 3.14
N THR A 570 8.96 -19.87 3.39
CA THR A 570 8.12 -20.85 4.10
C THR A 570 7.31 -21.71 3.13
N PHE A 571 6.88 -22.88 3.62
CA PHE A 571 5.93 -23.77 2.93
C PHE A 571 4.58 -23.77 3.64
N GLU A 572 3.50 -24.06 2.90
CA GLU A 572 2.30 -24.58 3.55
C GLU A 572 2.59 -26.01 4.06
N SER A 573 2.37 -26.25 5.34
CA SER A 573 2.25 -27.63 5.85
C SER A 573 0.98 -28.23 5.23
N GLU A 574 1.13 -29.31 4.47
CA GLU A 574 0.01 -30.12 3.96
C GLU A 574 -0.85 -30.66 5.07
#